data_d6911e350bc7c370c9fb34a97b290d69
#
_entry.id   d6911e350bc7c370c9fb34a97b290d69
#
_cell.length_a   1.000
_cell.length_b   1.000
_cell.length_c   1.000
_cell.angle_alpha   90.00
_cell.angle_beta   90.00
_cell.angle_gamma   90.00
#
_symmetry.space_group_name_H-M   'P 1'
#
loop_
_entity.id
_entity.type
_entity.pdbx_description
1 polymer ?
#
loop_
_entity_poly.entity_id
_entity_poly.type
_entity_poly.pdbx_seq_one_letter_code
_entity_poly.pdbx_strand_id
1 'polypeptide(L)'
;MLGRVVLKRGGKQEGESPFWISFADLMSALMVLFLVVMAVTLVAVTQSIDAATRASIERSAAISKVMSMIAKDPKSTGVGVDQQNYRIDLGKEVRFESGSYAISAPAGQFLRTYVPVLLRAKDTPEGQRWMRSVVVEGFTDEDGTYLYNLQLSLDRSRSVVCSLFEAPGTEGALSPEELRKAQELFLVGGYSFNSIKKDKAESRRVEFKVDFRGLDEKLPEPNDVLKDKEFGRC
;
A
#
# COMPACT_ATOMS: atom_id res chain seq x y z
N MET A 1 -71.69 -85.99 12.94
CA MET A 1 -71.60 -84.73 12.28
C MET A 1 -70.21 -84.15 12.45
N LEU A 2 -69.41 -84.23 11.40
CA LEU A 2 -68.02 -83.83 11.42
C LEU A 2 -67.94 -82.34 10.92
N GLY A 3 -67.57 -81.40 11.82
CA GLY A 3 -67.38 -80.02 11.49
C GLY A 3 -66.00 -79.84 10.84
N ARG A 4 -66.00 -79.30 9.63
CA ARG A 4 -64.75 -79.03 8.83
C ARG A 4 -64.22 -77.66 9.25
N VAL A 5 -63.01 -77.67 9.90
CA VAL A 5 -62.23 -76.46 10.22
C VAL A 5 -61.53 -75.99 8.93
N VAL A 6 -61.91 -74.81 8.45
CA VAL A 6 -61.19 -74.13 7.36
C VAL A 6 -60.09 -73.26 7.91
N LEU A 7 -58.88 -73.69 7.72
CA LEU A 7 -57.70 -72.88 8.01
C LEU A 7 -57.54 -71.83 6.94
N LYS A 8 -57.70 -70.57 7.33
CA LYS A 8 -57.50 -69.37 6.51
C LYS A 8 -55.95 -69.18 6.36
N ARG A 9 -55.41 -69.42 5.18
CA ARG A 9 -54.05 -69.13 4.82
C ARG A 9 -53.89 -67.60 4.89
N GLY A 10 -53.06 -67.15 5.82
CA GLY A 10 -52.60 -65.78 5.88
C GLY A 10 -51.75 -65.46 4.64
N GLY A 11 -52.21 -64.48 3.86
CA GLY A 11 -51.37 -63.95 2.75
C GLY A 11 -50.13 -63.34 3.28
N LYS A 12 -48.98 -63.82 2.77
CA LYS A 12 -47.69 -63.11 2.93
C LYS A 12 -47.84 -61.79 2.21
N GLN A 13 -47.82 -60.68 2.95
CA GLN A 13 -47.47 -59.36 2.43
C GLN A 13 -45.99 -59.44 2.03
N GLU A 14 -45.75 -59.64 0.73
CA GLU A 14 -44.41 -59.49 0.20
C GLU A 14 -44.10 -58.00 0.20
N GLY A 15 -43.11 -57.66 0.99
CA GLY A 15 -42.73 -56.32 1.35
C GLY A 15 -42.17 -55.49 0.22
N GLU A 16 -42.64 -54.27 0.19
CA GLU A 16 -41.99 -53.13 -0.45
C GLU A 16 -40.73 -52.70 0.32
N SER A 17 -40.25 -53.50 1.27
CA SER A 17 -39.16 -53.16 2.18
C SER A 17 -37.75 -53.09 1.56
N PRO A 18 -37.35 -53.84 0.49
CA PRO A 18 -35.99 -53.81 -0.02
C PRO A 18 -35.66 -52.45 -0.71
N PHE A 19 -36.60 -51.83 -1.38
CA PHE A 19 -36.38 -50.59 -2.13
C PHE A 19 -36.12 -49.39 -1.19
N TRP A 20 -36.94 -49.25 -0.16
CA TRP A 20 -36.78 -48.16 0.82
C TRP A 20 -35.50 -48.24 1.64
N ILE A 21 -35.05 -49.44 1.94
CA ILE A 21 -33.76 -49.67 2.67
C ILE A 21 -32.58 -49.24 1.80
N SER A 22 -32.57 -49.65 0.53
CA SER A 22 -31.52 -49.26 -0.42
C SER A 22 -31.51 -47.74 -0.72
N PHE A 23 -32.72 -47.13 -0.79
CA PHE A 23 -32.82 -45.69 -0.97
C PHE A 23 -32.33 -44.89 0.25
N ALA A 24 -32.73 -45.34 1.45
CA ALA A 24 -32.25 -44.73 2.72
C ALA A 24 -30.73 -44.85 2.89
N ASP A 25 -30.13 -45.97 2.51
CA ASP A 25 -28.69 -46.19 2.56
C ASP A 25 -27.95 -45.27 1.58
N LEU A 26 -28.47 -45.15 0.35
CA LEU A 26 -27.93 -44.23 -0.65
C LEU A 26 -28.02 -42.76 -0.20
N MET A 27 -29.15 -42.39 0.38
CA MET A 27 -29.35 -41.03 0.90
C MET A 27 -28.43 -40.72 2.10
N SER A 28 -28.26 -41.68 3.01
CA SER A 28 -27.35 -41.52 4.15
C SER A 28 -25.90 -41.48 3.72
N ALA A 29 -25.48 -42.26 2.73
CA ALA A 29 -24.14 -42.22 2.16
C ALA A 29 -23.85 -40.84 1.49
N LEU A 30 -24.81 -40.32 0.71
CA LEU A 30 -24.72 -38.97 0.12
C LEU A 30 -24.65 -37.87 1.18
N MET A 31 -25.44 -37.98 2.25
CA MET A 31 -25.41 -37.01 3.35
C MET A 31 -24.05 -37.01 4.06
N VAL A 32 -23.50 -38.21 4.35
CA VAL A 32 -22.17 -38.32 4.96
C VAL A 32 -21.09 -37.75 4.04
N LEU A 33 -21.14 -38.06 2.74
CA LEU A 33 -20.20 -37.50 1.75
C LEU A 33 -20.30 -35.98 1.71
N PHE A 34 -21.50 -35.43 1.68
CA PHE A 34 -21.71 -33.97 1.70
C PHE A 34 -21.15 -33.33 2.98
N LEU A 35 -21.39 -33.92 4.15
CA LEU A 35 -20.87 -33.42 5.42
C LEU A 35 -19.32 -33.47 5.45
N VAL A 36 -18.71 -34.52 4.91
CA VAL A 36 -17.24 -34.61 4.83
C VAL A 36 -16.68 -33.55 3.89
N VAL A 37 -17.26 -33.38 2.70
CA VAL A 37 -16.85 -32.33 1.75
C VAL A 37 -17.01 -30.94 2.38
N MET A 38 -18.14 -30.68 3.04
CA MET A 38 -18.38 -29.42 3.72
C MET A 38 -17.36 -29.18 4.84
N ALA A 39 -17.05 -30.18 5.66
CA ALA A 39 -16.06 -30.06 6.73
C ALA A 39 -14.66 -29.74 6.18
N VAL A 40 -14.22 -30.46 5.13
CA VAL A 40 -12.92 -30.22 4.48
C VAL A 40 -12.85 -28.81 3.87
N THR A 41 -13.90 -28.38 3.18
CA THR A 41 -13.95 -27.03 2.60
C THR A 41 -13.94 -25.94 3.66
N LEU A 42 -14.65 -26.09 4.78
CA LEU A 42 -14.62 -25.15 5.90
C LEU A 42 -13.21 -25.02 6.49
N VAL A 43 -12.52 -26.16 6.72
CA VAL A 43 -11.15 -26.15 7.23
C VAL A 43 -10.21 -25.44 6.25
N ALA A 44 -10.31 -25.72 4.96
CA ALA A 44 -9.48 -25.08 3.94
C ALA A 44 -9.73 -23.56 3.87
N VAL A 45 -10.99 -23.12 3.92
CA VAL A 45 -11.37 -21.69 3.89
C VAL A 45 -10.87 -20.98 5.16
N THR A 46 -11.07 -21.55 6.34
CA THR A 46 -10.56 -20.94 7.60
C THR A 46 -9.06 -20.79 7.60
N GLN A 47 -8.31 -21.80 7.15
CA GLN A 47 -6.85 -21.71 7.05
C GLN A 47 -6.40 -20.61 6.07
N SER A 48 -7.08 -20.43 4.94
CA SER A 48 -6.75 -19.37 3.97
C SER A 48 -7.04 -17.97 4.53
N ILE A 49 -8.15 -17.80 5.25
CA ILE A 49 -8.50 -16.54 5.92
C ILE A 49 -7.48 -16.20 7.00
N ASP A 50 -7.09 -17.17 7.82
CA ASP A 50 -6.09 -16.98 8.88
C ASP A 50 -4.73 -16.56 8.30
N ALA A 51 -4.29 -17.20 7.21
CA ALA A 51 -3.05 -16.84 6.54
C ALA A 51 -3.08 -15.41 5.98
N ALA A 52 -4.17 -15.03 5.29
CA ALA A 52 -4.34 -13.68 4.76
C ALA A 52 -4.40 -12.63 5.89
N THR A 53 -5.09 -12.93 6.98
CA THR A 53 -5.19 -12.04 8.14
C THR A 53 -3.82 -11.82 8.80
N ARG A 54 -3.03 -12.89 9.00
CA ARG A 54 -1.67 -12.79 9.54
C ARG A 54 -0.77 -11.95 8.64
N ALA A 55 -0.80 -12.17 7.33
CA ALA A 55 -0.03 -11.40 6.37
C ALA A 55 -0.41 -9.90 6.40
N SER A 56 -1.70 -9.58 6.54
CA SER A 56 -2.19 -8.19 6.66
C SER A 56 -1.69 -7.52 7.95
N ILE A 57 -1.74 -8.23 9.08
CA ILE A 57 -1.24 -7.73 10.37
C ILE A 57 0.26 -7.49 10.30
N GLU A 58 1.04 -8.45 9.76
CA GLU A 58 2.49 -8.33 9.60
C GLU A 58 2.84 -7.12 8.73
N ARG A 59 2.15 -6.95 7.59
CA ARG A 59 2.33 -5.79 6.71
C ARG A 59 2.05 -4.48 7.44
N SER A 60 0.93 -4.38 8.14
CA SER A 60 0.55 -3.16 8.87
C SER A 60 1.56 -2.81 9.96
N ALA A 61 2.06 -3.81 10.70
CA ALA A 61 3.10 -3.62 11.71
C ALA A 61 4.42 -3.15 11.08
N ALA A 62 4.82 -3.74 9.95
CA ALA A 62 6.02 -3.35 9.23
C ALA A 62 5.94 -1.90 8.70
N ILE A 63 4.80 -1.51 8.11
CA ILE A 63 4.55 -0.14 7.65
C ILE A 63 4.61 0.85 8.82
N SER A 64 3.93 0.53 9.93
CA SER A 64 3.96 1.36 11.13
C SER A 64 5.39 1.53 11.66
N LYS A 65 6.21 0.48 11.63
CA LYS A 65 7.62 0.53 12.03
C LYS A 65 8.42 1.48 11.12
N VAL A 66 8.27 1.38 9.80
CA VAL A 66 8.92 2.29 8.83
C VAL A 66 8.51 3.74 9.09
N MET A 67 7.22 4.02 9.18
CA MET A 67 6.72 5.38 9.39
C MET A 67 7.14 5.95 10.76
N SER A 68 7.15 5.12 11.80
CA SER A 68 7.61 5.55 13.13
C SER A 68 9.12 5.82 13.17
N MET A 69 9.92 5.09 12.40
CA MET A 69 11.36 5.35 12.26
C MET A 69 11.60 6.70 11.57
N ILE A 70 10.88 7.01 10.51
CA ILE A 70 10.93 8.33 9.84
C ILE A 70 10.52 9.43 10.83
N ALA A 71 9.42 9.25 11.53
CA ALA A 71 8.90 10.27 12.47
C ALA A 71 9.83 10.55 13.66
N LYS A 72 10.57 9.54 14.13
CA LYS A 72 11.48 9.63 15.29
C LYS A 72 12.89 10.06 14.93
N ASP A 73 13.24 10.17 13.63
CA ASP A 73 14.57 10.63 13.24
C ASP A 73 14.78 12.08 13.71
N PRO A 74 15.91 12.44 14.32
CA PRO A 74 16.18 13.80 14.77
C PRO A 74 16.06 14.86 13.66
N LYS A 75 16.31 14.49 12.42
CA LYS A 75 16.16 15.36 11.24
C LYS A 75 14.69 15.61 10.84
N SER A 76 13.74 14.90 11.45
CA SER A 76 12.31 15.10 11.26
C SER A 76 11.74 16.18 12.19
N THR A 77 12.57 16.88 12.97
CA THR A 77 12.12 18.01 13.79
C THR A 77 11.58 19.13 12.88
N GLY A 78 10.35 19.55 13.12
CA GLY A 78 9.66 20.56 12.27
C GLY A 78 8.88 19.96 11.09
N VAL A 79 8.99 18.66 10.86
CA VAL A 79 8.26 17.93 9.81
C VAL A 79 7.04 17.24 10.42
N GLY A 80 5.88 17.41 9.78
CA GLY A 80 4.65 16.72 10.17
C GLY A 80 4.56 15.33 9.56
N VAL A 81 4.66 14.26 10.37
CA VAL A 81 4.54 12.88 9.87
C VAL A 81 3.18 12.32 10.24
N ASP A 82 2.29 12.21 9.26
CA ASP A 82 1.01 11.51 9.37
C ASP A 82 1.19 10.01 9.09
N GLN A 83 1.23 9.23 10.17
CA GLN A 83 1.45 7.78 10.06
C GLN A 83 0.21 7.03 9.56
N GLN A 84 -0.98 7.61 9.64
CA GLN A 84 -2.22 6.97 9.18
C GLN A 84 -2.40 7.08 7.67
N ASN A 85 -2.08 8.26 7.12
CA ASN A 85 -2.20 8.55 5.70
C ASN A 85 -0.86 8.43 4.95
N TYR A 86 0.22 8.05 5.65
CA TYR A 86 1.58 7.88 5.12
C TYR A 86 2.10 9.16 4.44
N ARG A 87 1.76 10.33 5.01
CA ARG A 87 2.12 11.64 4.50
C ARG A 87 3.15 12.32 5.39
N ILE A 88 4.03 13.05 4.75
CA ILE A 88 5.07 13.83 5.40
C ILE A 88 4.92 15.26 4.90
N ASP A 89 4.40 16.12 5.74
CA ASP A 89 4.30 17.56 5.50
C ASP A 89 5.62 18.20 5.90
N LEU A 90 6.34 18.78 4.92
CA LEU A 90 7.63 19.41 5.14
C LEU A 90 7.51 20.76 5.89
N GLY A 91 6.30 21.17 6.21
CA GLY A 91 6.00 22.30 7.08
C GLY A 91 6.53 23.62 6.56
N LYS A 92 7.24 24.36 7.42
CA LYS A 92 7.82 25.65 7.08
C LYS A 92 9.13 25.55 6.32
N GLU A 93 9.76 24.37 6.32
CA GLU A 93 11.08 24.16 5.74
C GLU A 93 11.04 24.25 4.21
N VAL A 94 9.95 23.83 3.58
CA VAL A 94 9.79 23.86 2.11
C VAL A 94 8.46 24.53 1.74
N ARG A 95 8.50 25.85 1.57
CA ARG A 95 7.36 26.67 1.13
C ARG A 95 7.69 27.43 -0.14
N PHE A 96 6.64 27.85 -0.83
CA PHE A 96 6.75 28.59 -2.08
C PHE A 96 6.03 29.92 -1.98
N GLU A 97 6.61 30.92 -2.64
CA GLU A 97 5.95 32.19 -2.87
C GLU A 97 4.75 32.03 -3.84
N SER A 98 3.86 33.00 -3.84
CA SER A 98 2.71 33.01 -4.75
C SER A 98 3.18 32.98 -6.20
N GLY A 99 2.60 32.09 -7.00
CA GLY A 99 2.96 31.91 -8.42
C GLY A 99 4.38 31.37 -8.67
N SER A 100 5.15 31.01 -7.62
CA SER A 100 6.53 30.53 -7.76
C SER A 100 6.66 29.05 -7.47
N TYR A 101 7.62 28.42 -8.14
CA TYR A 101 8.10 27.05 -7.90
C TYR A 101 9.60 27.02 -7.51
N ALA A 102 10.21 28.19 -7.31
CA ALA A 102 11.61 28.29 -6.94
C ALA A 102 11.84 27.77 -5.52
N ILE A 103 12.83 26.90 -5.35
CA ILE A 103 13.31 26.40 -4.06
C ILE A 103 14.34 27.36 -3.49
N SER A 104 14.12 27.81 -2.26
CA SER A 104 15.12 28.63 -1.56
C SER A 104 16.36 27.80 -1.18
N ALA A 105 17.52 28.44 -1.08
CA ALA A 105 18.75 27.74 -0.69
C ALA A 105 18.63 26.99 0.66
N PRO A 106 18.02 27.56 1.72
CA PRO A 106 17.76 26.83 2.95
C PRO A 106 16.85 25.60 2.75
N ALA A 107 15.79 25.74 1.94
CA ALA A 107 14.89 24.60 1.66
C ALA A 107 15.62 23.48 0.90
N GLY A 108 16.47 23.82 -0.07
CA GLY A 108 17.30 22.83 -0.77
C GLY A 108 18.28 22.12 0.18
N GLN A 109 18.92 22.85 1.08
CA GLN A 109 19.82 22.26 2.09
C GLN A 109 19.04 21.33 3.05
N PHE A 110 17.86 21.77 3.50
CA PHE A 110 16.99 20.93 4.32
C PHE A 110 16.63 19.64 3.58
N LEU A 111 16.18 19.69 2.33
CA LEU A 111 15.82 18.52 1.53
C LEU A 111 16.97 17.53 1.40
N ARG A 112 18.18 17.99 1.08
CA ARG A 112 19.39 17.14 1.00
C ARG A 112 19.77 16.50 2.34
N THR A 113 19.45 17.16 3.45
CA THR A 113 19.67 16.60 4.80
C THR A 113 18.57 15.61 5.19
N TYR A 114 17.35 15.85 4.76
CA TYR A 114 16.19 15.05 5.15
C TYR A 114 16.00 13.79 4.29
N VAL A 115 16.22 13.88 2.97
CA VAL A 115 16.05 12.74 2.05
C VAL A 115 16.82 11.48 2.47
N PRO A 116 18.06 11.55 2.97
CA PRO A 116 18.75 10.38 3.51
C PRO A 116 17.99 9.63 4.61
N VAL A 117 17.09 10.30 5.36
CA VAL A 117 16.21 9.61 6.34
C VAL A 117 15.30 8.62 5.62
N LEU A 118 14.70 9.06 4.51
CA LEU A 118 13.80 8.23 3.70
C LEU A 118 14.56 7.10 3.01
N LEU A 119 15.77 7.37 2.52
CA LEU A 119 16.63 6.34 1.91
C LEU A 119 17.02 5.27 2.93
N ARG A 120 17.42 5.67 4.15
CA ARG A 120 17.70 4.71 5.24
C ARG A 120 16.45 3.90 5.62
N ALA A 121 15.28 4.55 5.66
CA ALA A 121 14.02 3.85 5.91
C ALA A 121 13.73 2.81 4.84
N LYS A 122 14.00 3.14 3.56
CA LYS A 122 13.89 2.21 2.44
C LYS A 122 14.88 1.05 2.53
N ASP A 123 16.09 1.28 3.02
CA ASP A 123 17.13 0.25 3.14
C ASP A 123 16.88 -0.77 4.27
N THR A 124 15.93 -0.52 5.18
CA THR A 124 15.52 -1.53 6.18
C THR A 124 14.84 -2.74 5.54
N PRO A 125 14.86 -3.94 6.17
CA PRO A 125 14.15 -5.11 5.65
C PRO A 125 12.66 -4.83 5.39
N GLU A 126 12.00 -4.10 6.29
CA GLU A 126 10.60 -3.70 6.15
C GLU A 126 10.42 -2.71 5.00
N GLY A 127 11.33 -1.73 4.88
CA GLY A 127 11.31 -0.74 3.80
C GLY A 127 11.54 -1.38 2.42
N GLN A 128 12.52 -2.28 2.30
CA GLN A 128 12.78 -3.00 1.05
C GLN A 128 11.58 -3.83 0.62
N ARG A 129 10.94 -4.51 1.57
CA ARG A 129 9.77 -5.36 1.28
C ARG A 129 8.52 -4.56 0.94
N TRP A 130 8.23 -3.49 1.69
CA TRP A 130 6.92 -2.85 1.64
C TRP A 130 6.92 -1.44 1.04
N MET A 131 7.96 -0.64 1.22
CA MET A 131 7.99 0.72 0.68
C MET A 131 8.23 0.67 -0.84
N ARG A 132 7.27 1.17 -1.64
CA ARG A 132 7.33 1.18 -3.09
C ARG A 132 8.03 2.42 -3.60
N SER A 133 7.47 3.56 -3.29
CA SER A 133 7.94 4.86 -3.77
C SER A 133 7.59 5.97 -2.78
N VAL A 134 8.19 7.12 -2.97
CA VAL A 134 7.81 8.38 -2.33
C VAL A 134 7.34 9.32 -3.42
N VAL A 135 6.07 9.69 -3.38
CA VAL A 135 5.49 10.66 -4.31
C VAL A 135 5.65 12.05 -3.72
N VAL A 136 6.35 12.91 -4.44
CA VAL A 136 6.45 14.34 -4.13
C VAL A 136 5.19 15.01 -4.66
N GLU A 137 4.27 15.38 -3.78
CA GLU A 137 2.98 15.95 -4.12
C GLU A 137 2.99 17.47 -3.93
N GLY A 138 2.82 18.21 -5.03
CA GLY A 138 2.75 19.68 -5.02
C GLY A 138 1.31 20.17 -4.89
N PHE A 139 1.16 21.24 -4.12
CA PHE A 139 -0.12 21.89 -3.86
C PHE A 139 -0.01 23.41 -4.08
N THR A 140 -1.13 24.04 -4.43
CA THR A 140 -1.26 25.48 -4.60
C THR A 140 -2.37 26.03 -3.72
N ASP A 141 -2.43 27.35 -3.59
CA ASP A 141 -3.63 28.07 -3.16
C ASP A 141 -4.65 28.13 -4.30
N GLU A 142 -5.82 28.70 -4.04
CA GLU A 142 -6.92 28.83 -4.99
C GLU A 142 -6.78 30.00 -5.98
N ASP A 143 -5.69 30.78 -5.92
CA ASP A 143 -5.52 31.93 -6.81
C ASP A 143 -5.15 31.44 -8.22
N GLY A 144 -5.99 31.83 -9.21
CA GLY A 144 -5.80 31.43 -10.60
C GLY A 144 -6.70 30.29 -11.07
N THR A 145 -6.45 29.83 -12.30
CA THR A 145 -7.25 28.74 -12.90
C THR A 145 -6.76 27.37 -12.49
N TYR A 146 -7.62 26.37 -12.59
CA TYR A 146 -7.26 24.99 -12.23
C TYR A 146 -6.06 24.48 -13.01
N LEU A 147 -6.03 24.63 -14.34
CA LEU A 147 -4.92 24.12 -15.17
C LEU A 147 -3.61 24.87 -14.92
N TYR A 148 -3.66 26.18 -14.68
CA TYR A 148 -2.48 26.94 -14.25
C TYR A 148 -1.93 26.40 -12.94
N ASN A 149 -2.78 26.19 -11.95
CA ASN A 149 -2.39 25.66 -10.64
C ASN A 149 -1.95 24.20 -10.71
N LEU A 150 -2.52 23.41 -11.62
CA LEU A 150 -2.05 22.04 -11.87
C LEU A 150 -0.60 22.04 -12.38
N GLN A 151 -0.30 22.89 -13.39
CA GLN A 151 1.06 23.04 -13.89
C GLN A 151 2.00 23.53 -12.79
N LEU A 152 1.62 24.59 -12.04
CA LEU A 152 2.42 25.15 -10.96
C LEU A 152 2.72 24.11 -9.86
N SER A 153 1.73 23.27 -9.53
CA SER A 153 1.92 22.21 -8.53
C SER A 153 2.91 21.12 -9.01
N LEU A 154 2.86 20.76 -10.30
CA LEU A 154 3.83 19.86 -10.90
C LEU A 154 5.25 20.46 -10.91
N ASP A 155 5.37 21.74 -11.28
CA ASP A 155 6.66 22.44 -11.30
C ASP A 155 7.27 22.53 -9.89
N ARG A 156 6.45 22.72 -8.85
CA ARG A 156 6.89 22.69 -7.44
C ARG A 156 7.47 21.32 -7.06
N SER A 157 6.74 20.24 -7.38
CA SER A 157 7.21 18.88 -7.11
C SER A 157 8.48 18.55 -7.88
N ARG A 158 8.56 18.95 -9.15
CA ARG A 158 9.75 18.81 -9.97
C ARG A 158 10.94 19.57 -9.36
N SER A 159 10.75 20.82 -8.92
CA SER A 159 11.82 21.63 -8.33
C SER A 159 12.37 21.00 -7.05
N VAL A 160 11.54 20.34 -6.24
CA VAL A 160 12.00 19.59 -5.07
C VAL A 160 12.92 18.45 -5.48
N VAL A 161 12.53 17.64 -6.46
CA VAL A 161 13.40 16.56 -6.96
C VAL A 161 14.67 17.13 -7.60
N CYS A 162 14.56 18.18 -8.42
CA CYS A 162 15.70 18.86 -9.01
C CYS A 162 16.73 19.32 -7.97
N SER A 163 16.27 19.87 -6.84
CA SER A 163 17.15 20.36 -5.78
C SER A 163 18.00 19.25 -5.12
N LEU A 164 17.60 17.98 -5.26
CA LEU A 164 18.37 16.83 -4.78
C LEU A 164 19.51 16.47 -5.73
N PHE A 165 19.32 16.70 -7.04
CA PHE A 165 20.27 16.37 -8.10
C PHE A 165 21.18 17.53 -8.49
N GLU A 166 20.96 18.72 -7.90
CA GLU A 166 21.81 19.88 -8.15
C GLU A 166 23.21 19.69 -7.56
N ALA A 167 24.16 20.00 -8.39
CA ALA A 167 25.59 20.19 -8.22
C ALA A 167 26.34 19.32 -7.19
N PRO A 168 27.19 18.41 -7.65
CA PRO A 168 28.25 17.82 -6.83
C PRO A 168 29.13 18.93 -6.26
N GLY A 169 29.32 18.97 -4.93
CA GLY A 169 30.18 19.92 -4.25
C GLY A 169 29.46 20.99 -3.43
N THR A 170 28.12 21.05 -3.44
CA THR A 170 27.37 21.87 -2.47
C THR A 170 27.32 21.18 -1.11
N GLU A 171 27.28 21.96 -0.04
CA GLU A 171 27.17 21.44 1.32
C GLU A 171 25.93 20.55 1.46
N GLY A 172 26.16 19.32 1.95
CA GLY A 172 25.09 18.33 2.11
C GLY A 172 24.65 17.63 0.80
N ALA A 173 25.41 17.76 -0.30
CA ALA A 173 25.10 17.05 -1.55
C ALA A 173 25.00 15.53 -1.31
N LEU A 174 23.99 14.89 -1.94
CA LEU A 174 23.83 13.45 -1.90
C LEU A 174 24.99 12.77 -2.64
N SER A 175 25.45 11.65 -2.12
CA SER A 175 26.40 10.80 -2.80
C SER A 175 25.82 10.22 -4.10
N PRO A 176 26.66 9.79 -5.07
CA PRO A 176 26.18 9.16 -6.29
C PRO A 176 25.27 7.94 -6.04
N GLU A 177 25.53 7.19 -4.97
CA GLU A 177 24.69 6.06 -4.57
C GLU A 177 23.31 6.51 -4.05
N GLU A 178 23.29 7.54 -3.19
CA GLU A 178 22.05 8.11 -2.69
C GLU A 178 21.22 8.74 -3.81
N LEU A 179 21.85 9.39 -4.79
CA LEU A 179 21.15 9.93 -5.97
C LEU A 179 20.48 8.82 -6.79
N ARG A 180 21.15 7.68 -7.00
CA ARG A 180 20.54 6.54 -7.69
C ARG A 180 19.36 5.97 -6.91
N LYS A 181 19.49 5.80 -5.61
CA LYS A 181 18.39 5.39 -4.74
C LYS A 181 17.23 6.39 -4.78
N ALA A 182 17.54 7.69 -4.78
CA ALA A 182 16.53 8.74 -4.91
C ALA A 182 15.82 8.68 -6.28
N GLN A 183 16.54 8.46 -7.37
CA GLN A 183 15.98 8.29 -8.72
C GLN A 183 14.96 7.14 -8.78
N GLU A 184 15.24 6.02 -8.11
CA GLU A 184 14.35 4.85 -8.07
C GLU A 184 13.16 5.06 -7.12
N LEU A 185 13.36 5.85 -6.07
CA LEU A 185 12.39 5.99 -4.99
C LEU A 185 11.38 7.11 -5.24
N PHE A 186 11.81 8.25 -5.83
CA PHE A 186 10.98 9.45 -5.92
C PHE A 186 10.20 9.54 -7.23
N LEU A 187 8.91 9.84 -7.09
CA LEU A 187 7.99 10.19 -8.18
C LEU A 187 7.44 11.58 -7.92
N VAL A 188 6.91 12.24 -8.96
CA VAL A 188 6.31 13.58 -8.83
C VAL A 188 4.83 13.55 -9.18
N GLY A 189 4.04 14.34 -8.46
CA GLY A 189 2.62 14.55 -8.70
C GLY A 189 2.22 15.99 -8.43
N GLY A 190 1.22 16.48 -9.19
CA GLY A 190 0.63 17.80 -9.00
C GLY A 190 -0.85 17.68 -8.68
N TYR A 191 -1.30 18.42 -7.66
CA TYR A 191 -2.67 18.32 -7.14
C TYR A 191 -3.45 19.63 -7.25
N SER A 192 -2.87 20.68 -7.87
CA SER A 192 -3.52 21.98 -7.95
C SER A 192 -3.95 22.47 -6.56
N PHE A 193 -5.14 23.04 -6.42
CA PHE A 193 -5.76 23.43 -5.16
C PHE A 193 -6.76 22.41 -4.61
N ASN A 194 -6.64 21.13 -4.99
CA ASN A 194 -7.57 20.08 -4.53
C ASN A 194 -7.45 19.74 -3.02
N SER A 195 -6.42 20.26 -2.34
CA SER A 195 -6.21 20.07 -0.90
C SER A 195 -5.71 21.35 -0.25
N ILE A 196 -6.55 22.39 -0.25
CA ILE A 196 -6.25 23.69 0.39
C ILE A 196 -6.23 23.55 1.91
N LYS A 197 -5.36 24.34 2.55
CA LYS A 197 -5.32 24.53 4.00
C LYS A 197 -6.10 25.80 4.37
N LYS A 198 -6.19 26.11 5.66
CA LYS A 198 -6.87 27.32 6.15
C LYS A 198 -6.19 28.62 5.68
N ASP A 199 -4.87 28.59 5.55
CA ASP A 199 -4.05 29.69 5.08
C ASP A 199 -3.47 29.41 3.69
N LYS A 200 -3.47 30.43 2.82
CA LYS A 200 -2.90 30.35 1.46
C LYS A 200 -1.41 29.97 1.50
N ALA A 201 -0.65 30.53 2.45
CA ALA A 201 0.76 30.22 2.59
C ALA A 201 1.00 28.74 2.96
N GLU A 202 0.12 28.17 3.78
CA GLU A 202 0.15 26.73 4.10
C GLU A 202 -0.32 25.84 2.93
N SER A 203 -1.14 26.38 2.05
CA SER A 203 -1.61 25.70 0.84
C SER A 203 -0.49 25.57 -0.21
N ARG A 204 0.44 26.54 -0.27
CA ARG A 204 1.60 26.55 -1.16
C ARG A 204 2.73 25.69 -0.61
N ARG A 205 2.57 24.39 -0.69
CA ARG A 205 3.46 23.41 -0.07
C ARG A 205 3.76 22.22 -0.98
N VAL A 206 4.70 21.41 -0.53
CA VAL A 206 4.94 20.06 -1.03
C VAL A 206 4.89 19.09 0.14
N GLU A 207 4.24 17.95 -0.08
CA GLU A 207 4.20 16.82 0.84
C GLU A 207 4.88 15.61 0.19
N PHE A 208 5.49 14.75 1.00
CA PHE A 208 5.92 13.43 0.56
C PHE A 208 4.86 12.41 0.97
N LYS A 209 4.33 11.70 0.01
CA LYS A 209 3.47 10.55 0.25
C LYS A 209 4.26 9.27 0.08
N VAL A 210 4.42 8.53 1.16
CA VAL A 210 5.06 7.22 1.12
C VAL A 210 4.05 6.19 0.63
N ASP A 211 4.37 5.54 -0.47
CA ASP A 211 3.53 4.52 -1.07
C ASP A 211 4.05 3.13 -0.74
N PHE A 212 3.14 2.25 -0.30
CA PHE A 212 3.46 0.90 0.15
C PHE A 212 2.80 -0.16 -0.72
N ARG A 213 3.53 -1.24 -0.99
CA ARG A 213 3.05 -2.38 -1.80
C ARG A 213 1.87 -3.08 -1.14
N GLY A 214 0.98 -3.59 -1.99
CA GLY A 214 -0.07 -4.52 -1.60
C GLY A 214 0.49 -5.90 -1.21
N LEU A 215 -0.36 -6.75 -0.61
CA LEU A 215 0.03 -8.12 -0.22
C LEU A 215 0.38 -8.99 -1.43
N ASP A 216 -0.33 -8.79 -2.55
CA ASP A 216 -0.18 -9.57 -3.78
C ASP A 216 0.82 -8.95 -4.77
N GLU A 217 1.41 -7.81 -4.42
CA GLU A 217 2.33 -7.09 -5.29
C GLU A 217 3.74 -7.66 -5.16
N LYS A 218 4.27 -8.15 -6.28
CA LYS A 218 5.63 -8.67 -6.35
C LYS A 218 6.67 -7.56 -6.23
N LEU A 219 7.85 -7.92 -5.71
CA LEU A 219 8.99 -7.02 -5.76
C LEU A 219 9.33 -6.71 -7.22
N PRO A 220 9.64 -5.44 -7.55
CA PRO A 220 10.05 -5.09 -8.90
C PRO A 220 11.37 -5.79 -9.24
N GLU A 221 11.51 -6.19 -10.49
CA GLU A 221 12.79 -6.62 -11.01
C GLU A 221 13.76 -5.41 -11.06
N PRO A 222 15.07 -5.65 -10.87
CA PRO A 222 16.06 -4.59 -11.00
C PRO A 222 15.94 -3.90 -12.36
N ASN A 223 15.80 -2.58 -12.35
CA ASN A 223 15.73 -1.79 -13.59
C ASN A 223 17.14 -1.38 -14.03
N ASP A 224 17.77 -2.21 -14.85
CA ASP A 224 19.12 -1.97 -15.34
C ASP A 224 19.22 -0.71 -16.23
N VAL A 225 18.11 -0.27 -16.82
CA VAL A 225 18.08 0.95 -17.64
C VAL A 225 18.41 2.20 -16.82
N LEU A 226 18.09 2.22 -15.53
CA LEU A 226 18.38 3.36 -14.67
C LEU A 226 19.85 3.44 -14.26
N LYS A 227 20.59 2.33 -14.29
CA LYS A 227 21.98 2.28 -13.81
C LYS A 227 22.96 3.09 -14.66
N ASP A 228 22.72 3.13 -15.96
CA ASP A 228 23.65 3.73 -16.94
C ASP A 228 23.19 5.11 -17.46
N LYS A 229 22.05 5.62 -16.99
CA LYS A 229 21.53 6.91 -17.41
C LYS A 229 22.10 8.04 -16.58
N GLU A 230 22.56 9.09 -17.27
CA GLU A 230 22.92 10.36 -16.62
C GLU A 230 21.67 11.03 -16.06
N PHE A 231 21.83 11.71 -14.90
CA PHE A 231 20.73 12.42 -14.26
C PHE A 231 20.26 13.65 -15.06
N GLY A 232 21.09 14.18 -15.92
CA GLY A 232 20.80 15.39 -16.68
C GLY A 232 20.87 16.65 -15.82
N ARG A 233 20.26 17.72 -16.33
CA ARG A 233 20.16 19.03 -15.64
C ARG A 233 18.70 19.45 -15.59
N CYS A 234 18.30 20.14 -14.53
CA CYS A 234 17.03 20.82 -14.42
C CYS A 234 17.09 22.23 -14.98
#